data_6a5f167e7edc3c99409c538ae96575a4
#
_entry.id   6a5f167e7edc3c99409c538ae96575a4
#
_cell.length_a   1.000
_cell.length_b   1.000
_cell.length_c   1.000
_cell.angle_alpha   90.00
_cell.angle_beta   90.00
_cell.angle_gamma   90.00
#
_symmetry.space_group_name_H-M   'P 1'
#
loop_
_entity.id
_entity.type
_entity.pdbx_description
1 polymer ?
#
loop_
_entity_poly.entity_id
_entity_poly.type
_entity_poly.pdbx_seq_one_letter_code
_entity_poly.pdbx_strand_id
1 'polypeptide(L)'
;ASSSLKTVKEEHNISLVKPKSILRENWGKLELIIFVGSVGASIRLINSLLSSKDKDPGVIVIDKKGSKIIPIIGAHQSNIQNIAFQICNLFGGEIIETNNSIDQNYLNIDSFGNQWGWKRSGDIKDWSKLVIKQSNNKEIFCSQLSGNNLWKNSEAGNTITQLSGKDYEQLKSSFHISIFCNHKNTWHPPTLWIGLGCERNTSKELIEDSLQSFLATNNLSPLSIAGFATVDFCLLYTSDAADDM
;
A
#
# COMPACT_ATOMS: atom_id res chain seq x y z
N ALA A 1 14.26 7.23 -37.24
CA ALA A 1 14.09 7.51 -35.79
C ALA A 1 12.87 8.38 -35.50
N SER A 2 12.37 9.23 -36.43
CA SER A 2 11.23 10.12 -36.17
C SER A 2 9.85 9.46 -36.35
N SER A 3 9.72 8.42 -37.16
CA SER A 3 8.45 7.75 -37.44
C SER A 3 8.04 6.81 -36.31
N SER A 4 8.95 6.06 -35.73
CA SER A 4 8.67 5.17 -34.60
C SER A 4 8.23 5.93 -33.31
N LEU A 5 8.80 7.11 -33.08
CA LEU A 5 8.40 7.97 -31.95
C LEU A 5 7.00 8.59 -32.13
N LYS A 6 6.57 8.84 -33.38
CA LYS A 6 5.21 9.33 -33.65
C LYS A 6 4.16 8.27 -33.38
N THR A 7 4.37 7.03 -33.83
CA THR A 7 3.45 5.91 -33.64
C THR A 7 3.26 5.60 -32.14
N VAL A 8 4.36 5.54 -31.37
CA VAL A 8 4.30 5.33 -29.92
C VAL A 8 3.56 6.47 -29.20
N LYS A 9 3.65 7.72 -29.72
CA LYS A 9 2.92 8.86 -29.11
C LYS A 9 1.42 8.79 -29.30
N GLU A 10 0.95 8.30 -30.43
CA GLU A 10 -0.48 8.18 -30.73
C GLU A 10 -1.12 7.04 -29.94
N GLU A 11 -0.40 5.92 -29.73
CA GLU A 11 -0.90 4.77 -28.96
C GLU A 11 -0.94 4.99 -27.44
N HIS A 12 -0.08 5.87 -26.89
CA HIS A 12 0.14 5.97 -25.44
C HIS A 12 -0.07 7.38 -24.86
N ASN A 13 -0.81 8.25 -25.54
CA ASN A 13 -1.10 9.60 -25.04
C ASN A 13 0.16 10.41 -24.66
N ILE A 14 1.26 10.25 -25.38
CA ILE A 14 2.52 10.95 -25.12
C ILE A 14 2.45 12.38 -25.63
N SER A 15 2.52 13.36 -24.74
CA SER A 15 2.54 14.78 -25.07
C SER A 15 3.93 15.38 -24.89
N LEU A 16 4.31 16.27 -25.83
CA LEU A 16 5.55 17.06 -25.74
C LEU A 16 5.24 18.38 -25.03
N VAL A 17 5.54 18.43 -23.74
CA VAL A 17 5.26 19.60 -22.89
C VAL A 17 6.46 19.96 -22.05
N LYS A 18 6.51 21.22 -21.59
CA LYS A 18 7.55 21.65 -20.66
C LYS A 18 7.31 20.99 -19.31
N PRO A 19 8.21 20.14 -18.81
CA PRO A 19 7.98 19.37 -17.57
C PRO A 19 7.59 20.24 -16.37
N LYS A 20 8.20 21.43 -16.26
CA LYS A 20 7.99 22.34 -15.11
C LYS A 20 6.58 22.90 -15.04
N SER A 21 5.94 23.21 -16.17
CA SER A 21 4.55 23.74 -16.16
C SER A 21 3.56 22.66 -15.78
N ILE A 22 3.68 21.46 -16.38
CA ILE A 22 2.81 20.31 -16.08
C ILE A 22 2.92 19.90 -14.62
N LEU A 23 4.12 19.79 -14.09
CA LEU A 23 4.30 19.42 -12.69
C LEU A 23 3.65 20.44 -11.77
N ARG A 24 3.78 21.74 -12.07
CA ARG A 24 3.16 22.80 -11.26
C ARG A 24 1.63 22.74 -11.27
N GLU A 25 1.02 22.47 -12.43
CA GLU A 25 -0.44 22.43 -12.59
C GLU A 25 -1.09 21.17 -11.98
N ASN A 26 -0.32 20.08 -11.90
CA ASN A 26 -0.86 18.79 -11.52
C ASN A 26 -0.29 18.22 -10.21
N TRP A 27 0.64 18.90 -9.54
CA TRP A 27 1.37 18.37 -8.38
C TRP A 27 0.47 17.74 -7.33
N GLY A 28 -0.57 18.44 -6.91
CA GLY A 28 -1.52 17.95 -5.89
C GLY A 28 -2.56 16.94 -6.38
N LYS A 29 -2.54 16.59 -7.68
CA LYS A 29 -3.46 15.61 -8.28
C LYS A 29 -2.76 14.30 -8.63
N LEU A 30 -1.43 14.30 -8.62
CA LEU A 30 -0.62 13.13 -8.96
C LEU A 30 -0.33 12.31 -7.70
N GLU A 31 -0.42 11.01 -7.84
CA GLU A 31 -0.01 10.06 -6.80
C GLU A 31 1.46 9.65 -6.95
N LEU A 32 1.94 9.58 -8.19
CA LEU A 32 3.29 9.16 -8.53
C LEU A 32 3.82 9.90 -9.76
N ILE A 33 5.10 10.20 -9.74
CA ILE A 33 5.87 10.73 -10.86
C ILE A 33 7.06 9.81 -11.11
N ILE A 34 7.16 9.31 -12.33
CA ILE A 34 8.33 8.56 -12.79
C ILE A 34 9.17 9.50 -13.66
N PHE A 35 10.40 9.75 -13.25
CA PHE A 35 11.32 10.64 -13.91
C PHE A 35 12.48 9.86 -14.55
N VAL A 36 12.63 9.95 -15.86
CA VAL A 36 13.77 9.32 -16.54
C VAL A 36 14.89 10.34 -16.73
N GLY A 37 15.98 10.16 -16.01
CA GLY A 37 17.11 11.08 -16.06
C GLY A 37 18.00 11.04 -14.80
N SER A 38 18.64 12.16 -14.48
CA SER A 38 19.48 12.26 -13.29
C SER A 38 18.69 12.73 -12.06
N VAL A 39 19.04 12.22 -10.87
CA VAL A 39 18.46 12.65 -9.58
C VAL A 39 18.58 14.17 -9.40
N GLY A 40 19.74 14.76 -9.74
CA GLY A 40 19.94 16.21 -9.60
C GLY A 40 19.02 17.04 -10.52
N ALA A 41 18.66 16.53 -11.70
CA ALA A 41 17.71 17.21 -12.59
C ALA A 41 16.27 17.11 -12.04
N SER A 42 15.87 15.96 -11.56
CA SER A 42 14.54 15.78 -10.95
C SER A 42 14.35 16.66 -9.72
N ILE A 43 15.33 16.71 -8.82
CA ILE A 43 15.28 17.56 -7.63
C ILE A 43 15.10 19.05 -8.01
N ARG A 44 15.84 19.57 -9.00
CA ARG A 44 15.69 20.95 -9.45
C ARG A 44 14.32 21.26 -10.04
N LEU A 45 13.65 20.27 -10.62
CA LEU A 45 12.31 20.44 -11.15
C LEU A 45 11.24 20.47 -10.06
N ILE A 46 11.36 19.64 -9.04
CA ILE A 46 10.33 19.46 -8.02
C ILE A 46 10.55 20.32 -6.77
N ASN A 47 11.77 20.81 -6.51
CA ASN A 47 12.13 21.52 -5.28
C ASN A 47 11.12 22.60 -4.86
N SER A 48 10.67 23.44 -5.81
CA SER A 48 9.71 24.51 -5.50
C SER A 48 8.25 24.05 -5.34
N LEU A 49 7.97 22.77 -5.53
CA LEU A 49 6.64 22.17 -5.45
C LEU A 49 6.46 21.34 -4.18
N LEU A 50 7.56 20.95 -3.53
CA LEU A 50 7.54 20.17 -2.29
C LEU A 50 6.88 20.98 -1.17
N SER A 51 5.96 20.34 -0.47
CA SER A 51 5.19 20.94 0.64
C SER A 51 5.29 20.11 1.92
N SER A 52 4.88 18.85 1.87
CA SER A 52 4.93 17.97 3.04
C SER A 52 4.97 16.50 2.63
N LYS A 53 5.55 15.67 3.49
CA LYS A 53 5.69 14.22 3.29
C LYS A 53 4.37 13.50 2.99
N ASP A 54 3.26 14.03 3.50
CA ASP A 54 1.94 13.38 3.40
C ASP A 54 1.11 13.87 2.20
N LYS A 55 1.53 14.97 1.57
CA LYS A 55 0.78 15.62 0.47
C LYS A 55 1.50 15.55 -0.86
N ASP A 56 2.81 15.37 -0.82
CA ASP A 56 3.61 15.34 -2.04
C ASP A 56 3.46 13.97 -2.73
N PRO A 57 3.38 13.94 -4.07
CA PRO A 57 3.35 12.68 -4.82
C PRO A 57 4.65 11.90 -4.63
N GLY A 58 4.59 10.58 -4.76
CA GLY A 58 5.79 9.79 -4.84
C GLY A 58 6.62 10.15 -6.07
N VAL A 59 7.95 10.11 -5.95
CA VAL A 59 8.83 10.35 -7.09
C VAL A 59 9.87 9.25 -7.20
N ILE A 60 9.87 8.56 -8.34
CA ILE A 60 10.88 7.56 -8.70
C ILE A 60 11.73 8.11 -9.83
N VAL A 61 13.04 8.07 -9.67
CA VAL A 61 13.99 8.42 -10.73
C VAL A 61 14.56 7.14 -11.33
N ILE A 62 14.54 7.06 -12.66
CA ILE A 62 15.12 5.95 -13.41
C ILE A 62 16.24 6.52 -14.28
N ASP A 63 17.40 5.89 -14.28
CA ASP A 63 18.47 6.29 -15.18
C ASP A 63 18.11 5.99 -16.65
N LYS A 64 18.81 6.58 -17.60
CA LYS A 64 18.51 6.44 -19.03
C LYS A 64 18.58 5.01 -19.57
N LYS A 65 19.27 4.13 -18.87
CA LYS A 65 19.41 2.71 -19.23
C LYS A 65 18.38 1.81 -18.56
N GLY A 66 17.60 2.32 -17.60
CA GLY A 66 16.71 1.52 -16.77
C GLY A 66 17.45 0.66 -15.73
N SER A 67 18.74 0.90 -15.53
CA SER A 67 19.58 0.06 -14.67
C SER A 67 19.52 0.45 -13.20
N LYS A 68 19.14 1.69 -12.88
CA LYS A 68 19.03 2.22 -11.53
C LYS A 68 17.65 2.84 -11.32
N ILE A 69 16.91 2.33 -10.36
CA ILE A 69 15.59 2.81 -9.95
C ILE A 69 15.73 3.40 -8.54
N ILE A 70 15.49 4.70 -8.41
CA ILE A 70 15.77 5.45 -7.18
C ILE A 70 14.50 6.15 -6.71
N PRO A 71 13.78 5.60 -5.72
CA PRO A 71 12.69 6.30 -5.06
C PRO A 71 13.26 7.46 -4.23
N ILE A 72 12.94 8.72 -4.60
CA ILE A 72 13.48 9.91 -3.91
C ILE A 72 12.47 10.62 -3.03
N ILE A 73 11.17 10.50 -3.35
CA ILE A 73 10.06 11.02 -2.53
C ILE A 73 9.03 9.92 -2.34
N GLY A 74 8.46 9.83 -1.14
CA GLY A 74 7.44 8.84 -0.82
C GLY A 74 7.96 7.40 -0.73
N ALA A 75 9.25 7.18 -0.62
CA ALA A 75 9.86 5.84 -0.54
C ALA A 75 9.31 4.97 0.62
N HIS A 76 8.66 5.59 1.61
CA HIS A 76 7.98 4.88 2.70
C HIS A 76 6.50 4.58 2.41
N GLN A 77 5.96 5.11 1.32
CA GLN A 77 4.59 4.83 0.91
C GLN A 77 4.57 3.49 0.16
N SER A 78 3.68 2.63 0.58
CA SER A 78 3.52 1.26 0.10
C SER A 78 3.49 1.08 -1.40
N ASN A 79 2.82 2.02 -2.05
CA ASN A 79 2.62 1.94 -3.48
C ASN A 79 3.92 2.25 -4.25
N ILE A 80 4.74 3.17 -3.74
CA ILE A 80 5.97 3.60 -4.41
C ILE A 80 7.02 2.50 -4.45
N GLN A 81 7.20 1.77 -3.34
CA GLN A 81 8.13 0.63 -3.30
C GLN A 81 7.68 -0.50 -4.23
N ASN A 82 6.37 -0.84 -4.21
CA ASN A 82 5.84 -1.86 -5.11
C ASN A 82 6.02 -1.48 -6.58
N ILE A 83 5.76 -0.23 -6.94
CA ILE A 83 5.95 0.25 -8.31
C ILE A 83 7.44 0.26 -8.66
N ALA A 84 8.32 0.70 -7.77
CA ALA A 84 9.77 0.63 -7.99
C ALA A 84 10.23 -0.81 -8.24
N PHE A 85 9.69 -1.77 -7.49
CA PHE A 85 9.97 -3.20 -7.67
C PHE A 85 9.45 -3.74 -9.01
N GLN A 86 8.24 -3.36 -9.42
CA GLN A 86 7.70 -3.74 -10.73
C GLN A 86 8.54 -3.17 -11.87
N ILE A 87 8.96 -1.90 -11.76
CA ILE A 87 9.85 -1.26 -12.73
C ILE A 87 11.19 -1.99 -12.79
N CYS A 88 11.76 -2.33 -11.63
CA CYS A 88 13.00 -3.09 -11.51
C CYS A 88 12.91 -4.43 -12.25
N ASN A 89 11.84 -5.17 -12.03
CA ASN A 89 11.61 -6.45 -12.72
C ASN A 89 11.43 -6.28 -14.24
N LEU A 90 10.76 -5.20 -14.66
CA LEU A 90 10.52 -4.94 -16.08
C LEU A 90 11.80 -4.60 -16.85
N PHE A 91 12.69 -3.82 -16.25
CA PHE A 91 13.92 -3.34 -16.91
C PHE A 91 15.16 -4.19 -16.58
N GLY A 92 15.07 -5.11 -15.61
CA GLY A 92 16.22 -5.88 -15.12
C GLY A 92 17.25 -5.01 -14.40
N GLY A 93 16.80 -3.88 -13.82
CA GLY A 93 17.64 -2.95 -13.07
C GLY A 93 17.78 -3.32 -11.60
N GLU A 94 18.32 -2.41 -10.80
CA GLU A 94 18.37 -2.51 -9.35
C GLU A 94 17.72 -1.30 -8.70
N ILE A 95 17.09 -1.51 -7.55
CA ILE A 95 16.53 -0.43 -6.73
C ILE A 95 17.64 0.11 -5.83
N ILE A 96 17.87 1.43 -5.90
CA ILE A 96 18.76 2.13 -4.98
C ILE A 96 17.90 2.72 -3.87
N GLU A 97 17.86 2.06 -2.75
CA GLU A 97 17.21 2.58 -1.56
C GLU A 97 18.20 3.39 -0.73
N THR A 98 17.76 4.56 -0.27
CA THR A 98 18.59 5.49 0.52
C THR A 98 18.13 5.58 1.98
N ASN A 99 17.36 4.58 2.43
CA ASN A 99 16.79 4.55 3.77
C ASN A 99 17.80 4.00 4.79
N ASN A 100 17.87 4.63 5.96
CA ASN A 100 18.73 4.16 7.08
C ASN A 100 18.38 2.74 7.57
N SER A 101 17.20 2.21 7.21
CA SER A 101 16.74 0.88 7.59
C SER A 101 17.49 -0.26 6.88
N ILE A 102 18.12 0.01 5.73
CA ILE A 102 18.86 -1.03 4.97
C ILE A 102 20.23 -1.27 5.60
N ASP A 103 20.92 -0.21 6.00
CA ASP A 103 22.22 -0.32 6.65
C ASP A 103 22.18 -1.00 8.04
N GLN A 104 20.97 -1.14 8.62
CA GLN A 104 20.77 -1.67 9.96
C GLN A 104 20.02 -3.01 9.99
N ASN A 105 19.71 -3.62 8.85
CA ASN A 105 18.94 -4.89 8.77
C ASN A 105 17.59 -4.86 9.53
N TYR A 106 16.92 -3.70 9.61
CA TYR A 106 15.64 -3.59 10.29
C TYR A 106 14.44 -3.73 9.35
N LEU A 107 13.42 -4.43 9.82
CA LEU A 107 12.13 -4.45 9.16
C LEU A 107 11.48 -3.05 9.23
N ASN A 108 11.10 -2.48 8.11
CA ASN A 108 10.32 -1.23 8.08
C ASN A 108 8.92 -1.46 8.63
N ILE A 109 8.75 -1.41 9.97
CA ILE A 109 7.52 -1.80 10.66
C ILE A 109 6.29 -0.99 10.25
N ASP A 110 6.47 0.20 9.72
CA ASP A 110 5.40 1.09 9.26
C ASP A 110 5.06 0.92 7.77
N SER A 111 5.78 0.08 7.03
CA SER A 111 5.57 -0.10 5.59
C SER A 111 5.65 -1.55 5.08
N PHE A 112 6.26 -2.49 5.82
CA PHE A 112 6.52 -3.84 5.33
C PHE A 112 5.28 -4.61 4.85
N GLY A 113 4.12 -4.39 5.46
CA GLY A 113 2.88 -5.09 5.10
C GLY A 113 2.33 -4.70 3.73
N ASN A 114 2.77 -3.58 3.21
CA ASN A 114 2.30 -3.00 1.96
C ASN A 114 2.56 -3.90 0.74
N GLN A 115 3.67 -4.63 0.74
CA GLN A 115 4.02 -5.57 -0.33
C GLN A 115 3.00 -6.71 -0.50
N TRP A 116 2.21 -6.99 0.53
CA TRP A 116 1.11 -7.97 0.49
C TRP A 116 -0.27 -7.32 0.43
N GLY A 117 -0.36 -6.03 0.14
CA GLY A 117 -1.62 -5.29 0.08
C GLY A 117 -2.28 -5.07 1.44
N TRP A 118 -1.56 -5.28 2.56
CA TRP A 118 -2.09 -5.03 3.88
C TRP A 118 -2.35 -3.54 4.09
N LYS A 119 -3.38 -3.21 4.84
CA LYS A 119 -3.71 -1.83 5.19
C LYS A 119 -3.31 -1.58 6.64
N ARG A 120 -2.94 -0.34 6.93
CA ARG A 120 -2.47 0.05 8.26
C ARG A 120 -3.49 0.96 8.95
N SER A 121 -3.74 0.71 10.24
CA SER A 121 -4.48 1.62 11.12
C SER A 121 -3.60 2.11 12.27
N GLY A 122 -4.04 3.16 12.95
CA GLY A 122 -3.32 3.81 14.04
C GLY A 122 -2.81 5.20 13.66
N ASP A 123 -2.45 5.97 14.67
CA ASP A 123 -1.96 7.34 14.49
C ASP A 123 -0.54 7.35 13.89
N ILE A 124 -0.29 8.24 12.94
CA ILE A 124 1.02 8.41 12.29
C ILE A 124 2.11 8.70 13.32
N LYS A 125 1.80 9.49 14.36
CA LYS A 125 2.75 9.81 15.42
C LYS A 125 3.12 8.59 16.26
N ASP A 126 2.20 7.67 16.49
CA ASP A 126 2.47 6.45 17.25
C ASP A 126 3.32 5.47 16.44
N TRP A 127 3.07 5.33 15.14
CA TRP A 127 3.95 4.59 14.24
C TRP A 127 5.34 5.19 14.17
N SER A 128 5.46 6.52 14.07
CA SER A 128 6.75 7.22 14.08
C SER A 128 7.54 6.97 15.37
N LYS A 129 6.88 6.94 16.53
CA LYS A 129 7.51 6.59 17.80
C LYS A 129 8.06 5.16 17.81
N LEU A 130 7.35 4.21 17.19
CA LEU A 130 7.81 2.83 17.09
C LEU A 130 9.03 2.71 16.17
N VAL A 131 9.04 3.41 15.04
CA VAL A 131 10.21 3.47 14.13
C VAL A 131 11.41 4.07 14.86
N ILE A 132 11.24 5.16 15.60
CA ILE A 132 12.32 5.76 16.43
C ILE A 132 12.78 4.78 17.53
N LYS A 133 11.85 4.07 18.16
CA LYS A 133 12.20 3.05 19.17
C LYS A 133 13.06 1.95 18.57
N GLN A 134 12.72 1.48 17.37
CA GLN A 134 13.46 0.48 16.62
C GLN A 134 14.85 1.00 16.23
N SER A 135 14.96 2.21 15.68
CA SER A 135 16.25 2.81 15.28
C SER A 135 17.20 3.04 16.46
N ASN A 136 16.67 3.11 17.68
CA ASN A 136 17.45 3.18 18.92
C ASN A 136 17.76 1.79 19.49
N ASN A 137 17.70 0.72 18.71
CA ASN A 137 17.96 -0.67 19.11
C ASN A 137 17.10 -1.15 20.28
N LYS A 138 15.90 -0.56 20.47
CA LYS A 138 14.97 -1.03 21.51
C LYS A 138 14.11 -2.16 20.94
N GLU A 139 13.82 -3.12 21.78
CA GLU A 139 13.01 -4.26 21.43
C GLU A 139 11.62 -3.86 20.96
N ILE A 140 11.20 -4.44 19.84
CA ILE A 140 9.87 -4.26 19.22
C ILE A 140 9.11 -5.57 19.30
N PHE A 141 7.90 -5.52 19.81
CA PHE A 141 7.02 -6.67 19.97
C PHE A 141 5.89 -6.65 18.94
N CYS A 142 5.66 -7.78 18.30
CA CYS A 142 4.56 -7.98 17.37
C CYS A 142 3.65 -9.10 17.84
N SER A 143 2.34 -8.85 17.81
CA SER A 143 1.34 -9.89 17.93
C SER A 143 0.67 -10.12 16.59
N GLN A 144 0.71 -11.35 16.09
CA GLN A 144 0.12 -11.71 14.79
C GLN A 144 -0.99 -12.75 14.96
N LEU A 145 -2.21 -12.38 14.54
CA LEU A 145 -3.40 -13.25 14.57
C LEU A 145 -3.91 -13.63 13.18
N SER A 146 -3.43 -12.96 12.12
CA SER A 146 -3.87 -13.20 10.75
C SER A 146 -2.77 -12.86 9.73
N GLY A 147 -3.03 -13.17 8.46
CA GLY A 147 -2.08 -12.90 7.36
C GLY A 147 -0.96 -13.94 7.25
N ASN A 148 -0.08 -13.73 6.27
CA ASN A 148 1.06 -14.61 6.05
C ASN A 148 2.24 -14.28 6.98
N ASN A 149 3.18 -15.22 7.11
CA ASN A 149 4.37 -15.10 7.94
C ASN A 149 5.65 -14.82 7.12
N LEU A 150 5.52 -14.47 5.85
CA LEU A 150 6.66 -14.35 4.93
C LEU A 150 7.65 -13.26 5.37
N TRP A 151 7.18 -12.22 6.04
CA TRP A 151 8.02 -11.16 6.57
C TRP A 151 9.07 -11.65 7.60
N LYS A 152 8.82 -12.80 8.24
CA LYS A 152 9.74 -13.40 9.22
C LYS A 152 10.93 -14.09 8.57
N ASN A 153 10.84 -14.41 7.28
CA ASN A 153 11.91 -15.13 6.58
C ASN A 153 13.10 -14.22 6.21
N SER A 154 12.96 -12.90 6.39
CA SER A 154 14.06 -11.95 6.20
C SER A 154 14.88 -11.79 7.48
N GLU A 155 16.18 -11.51 7.35
CA GLU A 155 17.03 -11.16 8.49
C GLU A 155 16.44 -10.00 9.29
N ALA A 156 15.89 -9.01 8.60
CA ALA A 156 15.20 -7.86 9.19
C ALA A 156 13.95 -8.26 10.00
N GLY A 157 13.21 -9.28 9.58
CA GLY A 157 12.06 -9.82 10.30
C GLY A 157 12.43 -10.47 11.64
N ASN A 158 13.63 -11.05 11.73
CA ASN A 158 14.13 -11.66 12.95
C ASN A 158 14.44 -10.65 14.07
N THR A 159 14.48 -9.35 13.76
CA THR A 159 14.65 -8.28 14.77
C THR A 159 13.38 -7.99 15.57
N ILE A 160 12.25 -8.58 15.18
CA ILE A 160 10.96 -8.39 15.83
C ILE A 160 10.63 -9.58 16.73
N THR A 161 10.45 -9.32 18.02
CA THR A 161 10.03 -10.34 18.98
C THR A 161 8.54 -10.62 18.84
N GLN A 162 8.18 -11.85 18.46
CA GLN A 162 6.79 -12.22 18.34
C GLN A 162 6.21 -12.68 19.67
N LEU A 163 5.07 -12.11 20.03
CA LEU A 163 4.28 -12.52 21.20
C LEU A 163 3.25 -13.58 20.82
N SER A 164 3.12 -14.61 21.63
CA SER A 164 2.12 -15.67 21.46
C SER A 164 1.40 -15.98 22.78
N GLY A 165 0.12 -16.35 22.69
CA GLY A 165 -0.64 -16.82 23.85
C GLY A 165 -0.85 -15.79 24.97
N LYS A 166 -0.62 -16.20 26.22
CA LYS A 166 -0.87 -15.36 27.43
C LYS A 166 0.06 -14.15 27.58
N ASP A 167 1.22 -14.16 26.89
CA ASP A 167 2.18 -13.05 26.93
C ASP A 167 1.61 -11.80 26.25
N TYR A 168 0.59 -11.99 25.43
CA TYR A 168 -0.12 -10.93 24.73
C TYR A 168 -0.76 -9.89 25.67
N GLU A 169 -1.29 -10.30 26.80
CA GLU A 169 -1.94 -9.40 27.77
C GLU A 169 -0.93 -8.73 28.70
N GLN A 170 0.20 -9.37 28.97
CA GLN A 170 1.19 -8.88 29.93
C GLN A 170 2.23 -7.96 29.30
N LEU A 171 2.63 -8.22 28.06
CA LEU A 171 3.55 -7.40 27.30
C LEU A 171 2.77 -6.53 26.33
N LYS A 172 2.74 -5.22 26.55
CA LYS A 172 2.12 -4.27 25.62
C LYS A 172 2.80 -4.39 24.26
N SER A 173 2.16 -5.09 23.33
CA SER A 173 2.65 -5.19 21.96
C SER A 173 2.93 -3.81 21.38
N SER A 174 3.99 -3.70 20.61
CA SER A 174 4.34 -2.46 19.93
C SER A 174 3.41 -2.24 18.74
N PHE A 175 3.13 -3.32 17.99
CA PHE A 175 2.15 -3.31 16.91
C PHE A 175 1.49 -4.69 16.75
N HIS A 176 0.43 -4.73 15.98
CA HIS A 176 -0.38 -5.92 15.74
C HIS A 176 -0.53 -6.22 14.27
N ILE A 177 -0.75 -7.49 13.93
CA ILE A 177 -1.16 -7.95 12.60
C ILE A 177 -2.45 -8.73 12.82
N SER A 178 -3.61 -8.13 12.47
CA SER A 178 -4.90 -8.65 12.90
C SER A 178 -6.03 -8.19 12.01
N ILE A 179 -7.11 -8.98 11.96
CA ILE A 179 -8.38 -8.59 11.37
C ILE A 179 -9.23 -7.71 12.30
N PHE A 180 -8.84 -7.54 13.57
CA PHE A 180 -9.62 -6.84 14.58
C PHE A 180 -9.23 -5.37 14.72
N CYS A 181 -10.20 -4.51 15.10
CA CYS A 181 -10.04 -3.08 15.34
C CYS A 181 -9.58 -2.68 16.74
N ASN A 182 -9.50 -3.61 17.67
CA ASN A 182 -9.34 -3.33 19.10
C ASN A 182 -7.91 -2.94 19.53
N HIS A 183 -6.98 -2.85 18.60
CA HIS A 183 -5.59 -2.52 18.86
C HIS A 183 -5.16 -1.24 18.13
N LYS A 184 -4.24 -0.48 18.73
CA LYS A 184 -3.84 0.81 18.20
C LYS A 184 -3.03 0.64 16.91
N ASN A 185 -1.85 0.18 16.92
CA ASN A 185 -0.96 0.13 15.75
C ASN A 185 -1.13 -1.23 15.07
N THR A 186 -2.00 -1.31 14.07
CA THR A 186 -2.38 -2.60 13.49
C THR A 186 -2.21 -2.60 11.97
N TRP A 187 -1.59 -3.66 11.49
CA TRP A 187 -1.63 -4.09 10.10
C TRP A 187 -2.84 -5.01 9.90
N HIS A 188 -3.63 -4.73 8.88
CA HIS A 188 -4.84 -5.47 8.50
C HIS A 188 -4.61 -6.24 7.21
N PRO A 189 -4.26 -7.54 7.29
CA PRO A 189 -4.20 -8.41 6.11
C PRO A 189 -5.58 -8.56 5.49
N PRO A 190 -5.72 -8.54 4.14
CA PRO A 190 -6.99 -8.77 3.46
C PRO A 190 -7.33 -10.27 3.46
N THR A 191 -7.87 -10.77 4.58
CA THR A 191 -8.18 -12.19 4.80
C THR A 191 -9.66 -12.45 5.07
N LEU A 192 -10.48 -11.40 5.22
CA LEU A 192 -11.91 -11.53 5.44
C LEU A 192 -12.65 -11.63 4.10
N TRP A 193 -13.32 -12.75 3.86
CA TRP A 193 -14.29 -12.91 2.81
C TRP A 193 -15.70 -12.78 3.38
N ILE A 194 -16.50 -11.89 2.80
CA ILE A 194 -17.86 -11.60 3.26
C ILE A 194 -18.84 -12.32 2.35
N GLY A 195 -19.56 -13.29 2.90
CA GLY A 195 -20.70 -13.92 2.21
C GLY A 195 -21.93 -13.02 2.34
N LEU A 196 -22.53 -12.64 1.21
CA LEU A 196 -23.77 -11.89 1.16
C LEU A 196 -24.91 -12.74 0.64
N GLY A 197 -26.00 -12.79 1.40
CA GLY A 197 -27.27 -13.34 0.99
C GLY A 197 -28.39 -12.34 1.31
N CYS A 198 -29.19 -11.98 0.33
CA CYS A 198 -30.31 -11.05 0.49
C CYS A 198 -31.46 -11.44 -0.42
N GLU A 199 -32.65 -10.96 -0.09
CA GLU A 199 -33.83 -11.09 -0.94
C GLU A 199 -33.73 -10.17 -2.15
N ARG A 200 -34.53 -10.49 -3.19
CA ARG A 200 -34.64 -9.64 -4.37
C ARG A 200 -35.13 -8.24 -3.95
N ASN A 201 -34.55 -7.20 -4.54
CA ASN A 201 -34.82 -5.79 -4.24
C ASN A 201 -34.38 -5.30 -2.84
N THR A 202 -33.54 -6.04 -2.13
CA THR A 202 -32.88 -5.49 -0.94
C THR A 202 -32.06 -4.26 -1.32
N SER A 203 -32.31 -3.14 -0.62
CA SER A 203 -31.60 -1.90 -0.94
C SER A 203 -30.11 -1.99 -0.63
N LYS A 204 -29.31 -1.23 -1.38
CA LYS A 204 -27.86 -1.15 -1.16
C LYS A 204 -27.53 -0.62 0.24
N GLU A 205 -28.29 0.38 0.68
CA GLU A 205 -28.15 1.02 1.99
C GLU A 205 -28.33 0.00 3.11
N LEU A 206 -29.35 -0.86 3.02
CA LEU A 206 -29.60 -1.89 4.02
C LEU A 206 -28.44 -2.91 4.08
N ILE A 207 -27.87 -3.27 2.95
CA ILE A 207 -26.72 -4.19 2.88
C ILE A 207 -25.49 -3.53 3.52
N GLU A 208 -25.23 -2.25 3.19
CA GLU A 208 -24.09 -1.50 3.74
C GLU A 208 -24.20 -1.32 5.26
N ASP A 209 -25.38 -0.92 5.75
CA ASP A 209 -25.64 -0.75 7.18
C ASP A 209 -25.51 -2.06 7.95
N SER A 210 -26.06 -3.14 7.39
CA SER A 210 -25.94 -4.49 7.98
C SER A 210 -24.50 -4.96 8.05
N LEU A 211 -23.72 -4.72 7.01
CA LEU A 211 -22.29 -5.03 6.97
C LEU A 211 -21.52 -4.23 8.01
N GLN A 212 -21.74 -2.92 8.10
CA GLN A 212 -21.08 -2.06 9.08
C GLN A 212 -21.43 -2.49 10.50
N SER A 213 -22.71 -2.76 10.76
CA SER A 213 -23.17 -3.25 12.06
C SER A 213 -22.53 -4.60 12.44
N PHE A 214 -22.44 -5.53 11.49
CA PHE A 214 -21.81 -6.82 11.70
C PHE A 214 -20.31 -6.68 12.02
N LEU A 215 -19.58 -5.88 11.23
CA LEU A 215 -18.16 -5.63 11.46
C LEU A 215 -17.92 -4.99 12.83
N ALA A 216 -18.71 -3.98 13.18
CA ALA A 216 -18.61 -3.28 14.47
C ALA A 216 -18.90 -4.20 15.66
N THR A 217 -19.97 -4.98 15.59
CA THR A 217 -20.38 -5.93 16.66
C THR A 217 -19.30 -6.98 16.93
N ASN A 218 -18.59 -7.40 15.86
CA ASN A 218 -17.55 -8.41 15.97
C ASN A 218 -16.14 -7.82 16.07
N ASN A 219 -15.99 -6.51 16.22
CA ASN A 219 -14.72 -5.78 16.25
C ASN A 219 -13.83 -6.05 15.02
N LEU A 220 -14.42 -6.36 13.87
CA LEU A 220 -13.69 -6.67 12.63
C LEU A 220 -13.34 -5.38 11.87
N SER A 221 -12.14 -5.35 11.33
CA SER A 221 -11.67 -4.21 10.54
C SER A 221 -12.16 -4.30 9.09
N PRO A 222 -12.83 -3.27 8.57
CA PRO A 222 -13.16 -3.20 7.14
C PRO A 222 -11.90 -3.19 6.26
N LEU A 223 -10.75 -2.79 6.79
CA LEU A 223 -9.46 -2.82 6.09
C LEU A 223 -8.96 -4.25 5.82
N SER A 224 -9.52 -5.26 6.50
CA SER A 224 -9.17 -6.66 6.31
C SER A 224 -10.08 -7.39 5.31
N ILE A 225 -11.04 -6.71 4.70
CA ILE A 225 -11.91 -7.33 3.69
C ILE A 225 -11.09 -7.63 2.44
N ALA A 226 -11.05 -8.93 2.07
CA ALA A 226 -10.41 -9.42 0.86
C ALA A 226 -11.38 -9.39 -0.34
N GLY A 227 -12.66 -9.62 -0.08
CA GLY A 227 -13.67 -9.62 -1.11
C GLY A 227 -15.04 -10.04 -0.59
N PHE A 228 -15.98 -10.04 -1.52
CA PHE A 228 -17.36 -10.44 -1.29
C PHE A 228 -17.68 -11.68 -2.11
N ALA A 229 -18.51 -12.54 -1.56
CA ALA A 229 -19.05 -13.71 -2.25
C ALA A 229 -20.57 -13.73 -2.10
N THR A 230 -21.25 -14.07 -3.17
CA THR A 230 -22.70 -14.30 -3.15
C THR A 230 -23.05 -15.57 -3.92
N VAL A 231 -24.23 -16.11 -3.68
CA VAL A 231 -24.71 -17.30 -4.40
C VAL A 231 -25.20 -16.87 -5.80
N ASP A 232 -24.78 -17.62 -6.80
CA ASP A 232 -25.10 -17.36 -8.22
C ASP A 232 -26.57 -17.58 -8.58
N PHE A 233 -27.35 -18.12 -7.66
CA PHE A 233 -28.79 -18.37 -7.86
C PHE A 233 -29.63 -17.13 -8.14
N CYS A 234 -29.18 -15.95 -7.71
CA CYS A 234 -29.91 -14.71 -7.99
C CYS A 234 -29.80 -14.22 -9.44
N LEU A 235 -28.78 -14.67 -10.19
CA LEU A 235 -28.61 -14.27 -11.59
C LEU A 235 -29.42 -15.14 -12.55
N LEU A 236 -29.69 -16.41 -12.22
CA LEU A 236 -30.48 -17.32 -13.04
C LEU A 236 -31.98 -16.95 -13.09
N TYR A 237 -32.51 -16.32 -12.03
CA TYR A 237 -33.93 -15.89 -12.01
C TYR A 237 -34.20 -14.55 -12.71
N THR A 238 -33.17 -13.83 -13.14
CA THR A 238 -33.34 -12.57 -13.89
C THR A 238 -33.42 -12.78 -15.40
N SER A 239 -32.97 -13.93 -15.92
CA SER A 239 -33.07 -14.27 -17.36
C SER A 239 -34.40 -14.95 -17.74
N ASP A 240 -34.99 -15.75 -16.83
CA ASP A 240 -36.21 -16.47 -17.14
C ASP A 240 -37.50 -15.64 -17.06
N ALA A 241 -37.45 -14.44 -16.47
CA ALA A 241 -38.63 -13.55 -16.39
C ALA A 241 -38.81 -12.65 -17.61
N ALA A 242 -37.90 -12.69 -18.58
CA ALA A 242 -37.97 -11.88 -19.79
C ALA A 242 -38.60 -12.60 -21.00
N ASP A 243 -38.76 -13.92 -20.92
CA ASP A 243 -39.26 -14.74 -22.04
C ASP A 243 -40.76 -15.07 -21.95
N ASP A 244 -41.48 -14.64 -20.90
CA ASP A 244 -42.93 -14.88 -20.72
C ASP A 244 -43.78 -13.61 -20.87
N MET A 245 -43.43 -12.67 -21.78
CA MET A 245 -44.34 -11.63 -22.24
C MET A 245 -44.30 -11.44 -23.75
#